data_b488ac182db336915681b6508af0d54e
#
_entry.id   b488ac182db336915681b6508af0d54e
#
_cell.length_a   1.000
_cell.length_b   1.000
_cell.length_c   1.000
_cell.angle_alpha   90.00
_cell.angle_beta   90.00
_cell.angle_gamma   90.00
#
_symmetry.space_group_name_H-M   'P 1'
#
loop_
_entity.id
_entity.type
_entity.pdbx_description
1 polymer ?
#
loop_
_entity_poly.entity_id
_entity_poly.type
_entity_poly.pdbx_seq_one_letter_code
_entity_poly.pdbx_strand_id
1 'polypeptide(L)'
;MKKVIACLMSALMLTAVAAKAETQRLTIDGSKGKLAAIIQKPATAPGERIPMVILMHGFMGNKGGNPERATLFDVIADKLEAQGIATLRFDFNGHGESEGEFWQMTVPNEIEDALKVFEYVRDLRYVSTVSVLGHSQGGVVASMVAGQLGAEVKSAVLMAPAAVLRDDAIKGSTFGTTYNPLNLEGDWIELMGGRVKLGTEYIRTAFNLPIYETAVNYKGALCVIHGTGDTLVPYTYGVRYTQQSNNAELYILHGEDHGFSKDMERATDIAVEFLVRKVK
;
A
#
# COMPACT_ATOMS: atom_id res chain seq x y z
N MET A 1 -5.32 56.75 -55.10
CA MET A 1 -4.28 56.21 -54.21
C MET A 1 -5.01 55.45 -53.08
N LYS A 2 -5.13 54.09 -53.21
CA LYS A 2 -5.76 53.24 -52.19
C LYS A 2 -4.66 52.67 -51.31
N LYS A 3 -4.66 52.99 -50.01
CA LYS A 3 -3.75 52.38 -49.00
C LYS A 3 -4.29 51.04 -48.59
N VAL A 4 -3.54 49.98 -48.88
CA VAL A 4 -3.79 48.63 -48.37
C VAL A 4 -3.09 48.54 -46.99
N ILE A 5 -3.88 48.33 -45.92
CA ILE A 5 -3.37 48.06 -44.58
C ILE A 5 -3.28 46.54 -44.49
N ALA A 6 -2.06 46.00 -44.45
CA ALA A 6 -1.82 44.57 -44.18
C ALA A 6 -1.82 44.38 -42.65
N CYS A 7 -2.82 43.63 -42.18
CA CYS A 7 -2.92 43.20 -40.79
C CYS A 7 -2.08 41.92 -40.62
N LEU A 8 -0.91 42.01 -39.97
CA LEU A 8 -0.12 40.84 -39.57
C LEU A 8 -0.80 40.23 -38.33
N MET A 9 -1.47 39.12 -38.54
CA MET A 9 -1.87 38.22 -37.42
C MET A 9 -0.66 37.38 -36.99
N SER A 10 -0.03 37.72 -35.88
CA SER A 10 0.96 36.91 -35.22
C SER A 10 0.24 35.71 -34.56
N ALA A 11 0.30 34.55 -35.17
CA ALA A 11 -0.13 33.32 -34.55
C ALA A 11 0.86 32.92 -33.45
N LEU A 12 0.48 33.13 -32.20
CA LEU A 12 1.21 32.61 -31.04
C LEU A 12 1.05 31.09 -31.03
N MET A 13 2.01 30.35 -31.56
CA MET A 13 2.07 28.89 -31.37
C MET A 13 2.44 28.62 -29.91
N LEU A 14 1.44 28.33 -29.04
CA LEU A 14 1.69 27.69 -27.77
C LEU A 14 2.21 26.27 -28.11
N THR A 15 3.52 26.08 -27.99
CA THR A 15 4.09 24.74 -27.93
C THR A 15 3.67 24.13 -26.60
N ALA A 16 2.67 23.25 -26.63
CA ALA A 16 2.35 22.40 -25.49
C ALA A 16 3.59 21.53 -25.24
N VAL A 17 4.33 21.82 -24.18
CA VAL A 17 5.37 20.90 -23.68
C VAL A 17 4.63 19.65 -23.24
N ALA A 18 4.80 18.55 -23.97
CA ALA A 18 4.26 17.27 -23.54
C ALA A 18 4.84 16.94 -22.16
N ALA A 19 3.97 16.84 -21.18
CA ALA A 19 4.37 16.40 -19.85
C ALA A 19 4.96 14.99 -19.97
N LYS A 20 6.05 14.72 -19.25
CA LYS A 20 6.72 13.41 -19.22
C LYS A 20 6.31 12.69 -17.96
N ALA A 21 6.18 11.36 -18.05
CA ALA A 21 6.09 10.52 -16.86
C ALA A 21 7.29 10.78 -15.92
N GLU A 22 7.03 10.83 -14.62
CA GLU A 22 8.03 11.25 -13.63
C GLU A 22 8.08 10.26 -12.47
N THR A 23 9.30 9.86 -12.12
CA THR A 23 9.57 9.09 -10.88
C THR A 23 10.40 9.97 -9.95
N GLN A 24 9.88 10.22 -8.76
CA GLN A 24 10.52 11.08 -7.75
C GLN A 24 10.77 10.27 -6.46
N ARG A 25 12.01 10.29 -5.97
CA ARG A 25 12.37 9.83 -4.62
C ARG A 25 12.27 11.00 -3.65
N LEU A 26 11.68 10.75 -2.47
CA LEU A 26 11.48 11.78 -1.45
C LEU A 26 11.44 11.15 -0.06
N THR A 27 11.38 12.00 0.96
CA THR A 27 11.14 11.57 2.34
C THR A 27 9.89 12.26 2.90
N ILE A 28 9.14 11.54 3.73
CA ILE A 28 7.93 12.01 4.42
C ILE A 28 8.16 11.84 5.92
N ASP A 29 7.62 12.72 6.76
CA ASP A 29 7.67 12.55 8.20
C ASP A 29 6.79 11.36 8.63
N GLY A 30 7.41 10.34 9.22
CA GLY A 30 6.74 9.17 9.78
C GLY A 30 6.49 9.30 11.28
N SER A 31 6.03 8.21 11.90
CA SER A 31 5.74 8.14 13.34
C SER A 31 7.02 8.13 14.21
N LYS A 32 8.09 7.53 13.69
CA LYS A 32 9.38 7.33 14.40
C LYS A 32 10.59 7.78 13.57
N GLY A 33 10.42 8.72 12.65
CA GLY A 33 11.50 9.20 11.78
C GLY A 33 11.03 9.40 10.35
N LYS A 34 11.98 9.67 9.44
CA LYS A 34 11.68 9.89 8.02
C LYS A 34 11.37 8.58 7.31
N LEU A 35 10.33 8.60 6.48
CA LEU A 35 9.95 7.52 5.58
C LEU A 35 10.54 7.78 4.21
N ALA A 36 11.27 6.82 3.66
CA ALA A 36 11.71 6.85 2.27
C ALA A 36 10.55 6.47 1.35
N ALA A 37 10.28 7.31 0.35
CA ALA A 37 9.16 7.13 -0.55
C ALA A 37 9.54 7.33 -2.03
N ILE A 38 8.71 6.76 -2.91
CA ILE A 38 8.77 6.93 -4.36
C ILE A 38 7.39 7.33 -4.85
N ILE A 39 7.30 8.49 -5.50
CA ILE A 39 6.13 8.83 -6.32
C ILE A 39 6.46 8.46 -7.76
N GLN A 40 5.52 7.74 -8.40
CA GLN A 40 5.53 7.48 -9.83
C GLN A 40 4.26 8.10 -10.42
N LYS A 41 4.45 9.06 -11.33
CA LYS A 41 3.37 9.89 -11.86
C LYS A 41 3.35 9.81 -13.39
N PRO A 42 2.18 9.52 -14.00
CA PRO A 42 2.02 9.56 -15.44
C PRO A 42 2.22 10.97 -16.00
N ALA A 43 2.44 11.06 -17.29
CA ALA A 43 2.38 12.32 -18.01
C ALA A 43 0.98 12.93 -17.89
N THR A 44 0.89 14.21 -17.45
CA THR A 44 -0.39 14.89 -17.24
C THR A 44 -0.35 16.29 -17.86
N ALA A 45 -1.52 16.80 -18.27
CA ALA A 45 -1.64 18.17 -18.73
C ALA A 45 -1.42 19.16 -17.56
N PRO A 46 -0.97 20.39 -17.83
CA PRO A 46 -0.84 21.41 -16.79
C PRO A 46 -2.17 21.66 -16.07
N GLY A 47 -2.18 21.54 -14.74
CA GLY A 47 -3.37 21.74 -13.91
C GLY A 47 -4.33 20.53 -13.83
N GLU A 48 -4.04 19.46 -14.54
CA GLU A 48 -4.82 18.22 -14.43
C GLU A 48 -4.64 17.57 -13.05
N ARG A 49 -5.75 17.07 -12.50
CA ARG A 49 -5.75 16.31 -11.25
C ARG A 49 -6.00 14.85 -11.57
N ILE A 50 -5.19 13.96 -11.00
CA ILE A 50 -5.19 12.53 -11.26
C ILE A 50 -5.40 11.73 -9.97
N PRO A 51 -5.97 10.51 -10.05
CA PRO A 51 -6.01 9.61 -8.92
C PRO A 51 -4.61 9.17 -8.48
N MET A 52 -4.44 8.89 -7.19
CA MET A 52 -3.22 8.30 -6.64
C MET A 52 -3.53 7.10 -5.77
N VAL A 53 -2.70 6.07 -5.84
CA VAL A 53 -2.77 4.87 -5.00
C VAL A 53 -1.54 4.82 -4.10
N ILE A 54 -1.77 4.68 -2.79
CA ILE A 54 -0.70 4.44 -1.80
C ILE A 54 -0.49 2.93 -1.67
N LEU A 55 0.75 2.47 -1.85
CA LEU A 55 1.14 1.06 -1.79
C LEU A 55 1.90 0.77 -0.50
N MET A 56 1.45 -0.23 0.27
CA MET A 56 1.89 -0.58 1.62
C MET A 56 2.43 -2.01 1.65
N HIS A 57 3.75 -2.16 1.87
CA HIS A 57 4.42 -3.46 1.88
C HIS A 57 4.14 -4.29 3.15
N GLY A 58 4.48 -5.59 3.11
CA GLY A 58 4.32 -6.51 4.22
C GLY A 58 5.53 -6.53 5.17
N PHE A 59 5.45 -7.39 6.17
CA PHE A 59 6.51 -7.69 7.13
C PHE A 59 7.82 -8.02 6.41
N MET A 60 8.92 -7.38 6.79
CA MET A 60 10.24 -7.46 6.13
C MET A 60 10.25 -7.03 4.65
N GLY A 61 9.18 -6.41 4.16
CA GLY A 61 9.08 -5.90 2.80
C GLY A 61 9.78 -4.54 2.63
N ASN A 62 9.65 -3.99 1.44
CA ASN A 62 10.08 -2.63 1.10
C ASN A 62 9.25 -2.07 -0.07
N LYS A 63 9.41 -0.78 -0.32
CA LYS A 63 8.70 -0.04 -1.38
C LYS A 63 9.05 -0.45 -2.82
N GLY A 64 10.07 -1.30 -3.03
CA GLY A 64 10.60 -1.59 -4.36
C GLY A 64 11.47 -0.46 -4.94
N GLY A 65 11.48 -0.34 -6.25
CA GLY A 65 12.25 0.69 -6.96
C GLY A 65 13.71 0.31 -7.18
N ASN A 66 14.06 -0.97 -7.04
CA ASN A 66 15.33 -1.50 -7.49
C ASN A 66 15.20 -1.99 -8.94
N PRO A 67 15.92 -1.38 -9.92
CA PRO A 67 15.79 -1.74 -11.32
C PRO A 67 16.26 -3.17 -11.65
N GLU A 68 17.10 -3.76 -10.79
CA GLU A 68 17.61 -5.12 -10.98
C GLU A 68 16.63 -6.19 -10.48
N ARG A 69 15.66 -5.82 -9.67
CA ARG A 69 14.70 -6.75 -9.06
C ARG A 69 13.34 -6.11 -8.86
N ALA A 70 12.49 -6.25 -9.88
CA ALA A 70 11.11 -5.78 -9.80
C ALA A 70 10.33 -6.53 -8.70
N THR A 71 9.62 -5.79 -7.88
CA THR A 71 8.71 -6.30 -6.85
C THR A 71 7.27 -6.28 -7.35
N LEU A 72 6.36 -6.90 -6.60
CA LEU A 72 4.92 -6.80 -6.81
C LEU A 72 4.46 -5.33 -6.98
N PHE A 73 5.03 -4.42 -6.19
CA PHE A 73 4.66 -3.00 -6.21
C PHE A 73 5.24 -2.25 -7.40
N ASP A 74 6.40 -2.66 -7.92
CA ASP A 74 6.94 -2.08 -9.15
C ASP A 74 6.01 -2.40 -10.33
N VAL A 75 5.58 -3.67 -10.45
CA VAL A 75 4.64 -4.11 -11.50
C VAL A 75 3.30 -3.37 -11.39
N ILE A 76 2.73 -3.26 -10.19
CA ILE A 76 1.47 -2.51 -9.97
C ILE A 76 1.64 -1.05 -10.34
N ALA A 77 2.74 -0.40 -9.92
CA ALA A 77 2.98 1.00 -10.20
C ALA A 77 3.09 1.28 -11.70
N ASP A 78 3.83 0.45 -12.44
CA ASP A 78 3.97 0.57 -13.89
C ASP A 78 2.63 0.41 -14.61
N LYS A 79 1.83 -0.59 -14.21
CA LYS A 79 0.49 -0.82 -14.78
C LYS A 79 -0.47 0.33 -14.48
N LEU A 80 -0.46 0.90 -13.27
CA LEU A 80 -1.29 2.04 -12.89
C LEU A 80 -0.87 3.32 -13.61
N GLU A 81 0.44 3.57 -13.76
CA GLU A 81 0.97 4.69 -14.53
C GLU A 81 0.48 4.65 -15.97
N ALA A 82 0.52 3.47 -16.62
CA ALA A 82 0.00 3.26 -17.96
C ALA A 82 -1.51 3.55 -18.08
N GLN A 83 -2.24 3.50 -16.96
CA GLN A 83 -3.67 3.85 -16.88
C GLN A 83 -3.94 5.30 -16.46
N GLY A 84 -2.92 6.15 -16.34
CA GLY A 84 -3.06 7.54 -15.93
C GLY A 84 -3.28 7.72 -14.43
N ILE A 85 -2.88 6.77 -13.61
CA ILE A 85 -3.02 6.76 -12.15
C ILE A 85 -1.63 6.85 -11.54
N ALA A 86 -1.41 7.82 -10.64
CA ALA A 86 -0.16 7.93 -9.91
C ALA A 86 -0.10 6.93 -8.75
N THR A 87 1.12 6.61 -8.32
CA THR A 87 1.36 5.81 -7.12
C THR A 87 2.32 6.51 -6.18
N LEU A 88 2.13 6.30 -4.88
CA LEU A 88 3.12 6.53 -3.86
C LEU A 88 3.37 5.23 -3.13
N ARG A 89 4.61 4.79 -3.08
CA ARG A 89 5.06 3.62 -2.33
C ARG A 89 6.17 4.05 -1.38
N PHE A 90 6.17 3.53 -0.17
CA PHE A 90 7.09 3.94 0.88
C PHE A 90 7.52 2.77 1.73
N ASP A 91 8.66 2.90 2.39
CA ASP A 91 9.10 1.99 3.44
C ASP A 91 8.54 2.47 4.77
N PHE A 92 7.91 1.57 5.55
CA PHE A 92 7.54 1.87 6.93
C PHE A 92 8.78 2.12 7.79
N ASN A 93 8.64 2.85 8.90
CA ASN A 93 9.75 3.02 9.84
C ASN A 93 10.37 1.67 10.24
N GLY A 94 11.69 1.60 10.26
CA GLY A 94 12.46 0.38 10.53
C GLY A 94 12.58 -0.57 9.34
N HIS A 95 12.08 -0.19 8.15
CA HIS A 95 12.18 -0.99 6.93
C HIS A 95 12.94 -0.25 5.83
N GLY A 96 13.56 -1.00 4.93
CA GLY A 96 14.17 -0.51 3.71
C GLY A 96 15.14 0.65 3.91
N GLU A 97 14.82 1.81 3.33
CA GLU A 97 15.61 3.04 3.42
C GLU A 97 15.02 4.06 4.42
N SER A 98 13.94 3.70 5.14
CA SER A 98 13.34 4.55 6.17
C SER A 98 14.14 4.50 7.47
N GLU A 99 14.03 5.56 8.27
CA GLU A 99 14.65 5.63 9.60
C GLU A 99 13.96 4.67 10.59
N GLY A 100 14.65 4.38 11.68
CA GLY A 100 14.21 3.48 12.74
C GLY A 100 14.83 2.09 12.63
N GLU A 101 14.58 1.28 13.65
CA GLU A 101 15.08 -0.08 13.74
C GLU A 101 13.93 -1.09 13.57
N PHE A 102 14.12 -2.14 12.79
CA PHE A 102 13.08 -3.13 12.48
C PHE A 102 12.42 -3.71 13.74
N TRP A 103 13.21 -4.02 14.78
CA TRP A 103 12.68 -4.58 16.01
C TRP A 103 11.76 -3.62 16.80
N GLN A 104 11.83 -2.32 16.52
CA GLN A 104 10.97 -1.29 17.16
C GLN A 104 9.63 -1.09 16.43
N MET A 105 9.48 -1.69 15.26
CA MET A 105 8.26 -1.63 14.46
C MET A 105 7.08 -2.27 15.21
N THR A 106 5.90 -1.69 15.08
CA THR A 106 4.62 -2.27 15.49
C THR A 106 3.57 -1.97 14.45
N VAL A 107 2.50 -2.78 14.35
CA VAL A 107 1.42 -2.48 13.41
C VAL A 107 0.73 -1.14 13.68
N PRO A 108 0.49 -0.72 14.94
CA PRO A 108 0.00 0.63 15.22
C PRO A 108 0.91 1.75 14.68
N ASN A 109 2.24 1.59 14.76
CA ASN A 109 3.15 2.58 14.17
C ASN A 109 3.09 2.60 12.65
N GLU A 110 2.94 1.44 12.00
CA GLU A 110 2.76 1.38 10.53
C GLU A 110 1.44 2.02 10.10
N ILE A 111 0.38 1.89 10.90
CA ILE A 111 -0.89 2.59 10.66
C ILE A 111 -0.67 4.10 10.76
N GLU A 112 0.06 4.58 11.77
CA GLU A 112 0.37 6.01 11.93
C GLU A 112 1.22 6.53 10.77
N ASP A 113 2.24 5.77 10.32
CA ASP A 113 3.04 6.10 9.14
C ASP A 113 2.15 6.22 7.90
N ALA A 114 1.26 5.24 7.69
CA ALA A 114 0.35 5.24 6.54
C ALA A 114 -0.65 6.41 6.57
N LEU A 115 -1.15 6.81 7.74
CA LEU A 115 -2.00 8.00 7.91
C LEU A 115 -1.26 9.29 7.54
N LYS A 116 -0.01 9.44 7.98
CA LYS A 116 0.83 10.59 7.61
C LYS A 116 1.13 10.64 6.12
N VAL A 117 1.39 9.48 5.49
CA VAL A 117 1.54 9.38 4.05
C VAL A 117 0.24 9.72 3.34
N PHE A 118 -0.91 9.29 3.85
CA PHE A 118 -2.22 9.63 3.28
C PHE A 118 -2.47 11.14 3.32
N GLU A 119 -2.21 11.80 4.44
CA GLU A 119 -2.30 13.26 4.59
C GLU A 119 -1.39 13.97 3.58
N TYR A 120 -0.14 13.55 3.47
CA TYR A 120 0.79 14.09 2.50
C TYR A 120 0.25 13.98 1.07
N VAL A 121 -0.25 12.80 0.66
CA VAL A 121 -0.79 12.56 -0.68
C VAL A 121 -2.05 13.38 -0.93
N ARG A 122 -2.98 13.44 0.03
CA ARG A 122 -4.21 14.21 -0.07
C ARG A 122 -3.96 15.69 -0.32
N ASP A 123 -2.90 16.24 0.27
CA ASP A 123 -2.56 17.66 0.18
C ASP A 123 -1.79 18.02 -1.11
N LEU A 124 -1.39 17.04 -1.92
CA LEU A 124 -0.80 17.28 -3.24
C LEU A 124 -1.84 17.86 -4.20
N ARG A 125 -1.58 19.07 -4.72
CA ARG A 125 -2.54 19.83 -5.54
C ARG A 125 -3.04 19.08 -6.79
N TYR A 126 -2.22 18.17 -7.32
CA TYR A 126 -2.54 17.38 -8.52
C TYR A 126 -3.27 16.07 -8.23
N VAL A 127 -3.49 15.73 -6.97
CA VAL A 127 -4.20 14.50 -6.60
C VAL A 127 -5.69 14.76 -6.51
N SER A 128 -6.50 14.00 -7.26
CA SER A 128 -7.95 14.10 -7.27
C SER A 128 -8.63 13.22 -6.22
N THR A 129 -8.17 11.97 -6.09
CA THR A 129 -8.67 10.97 -5.14
C THR A 129 -7.52 10.09 -4.67
N VAL A 130 -7.65 9.55 -3.47
CA VAL A 130 -6.66 8.66 -2.88
C VAL A 130 -7.26 7.28 -2.64
N SER A 131 -6.60 6.26 -3.13
CA SER A 131 -6.88 4.84 -2.85
C SER A 131 -5.71 4.20 -2.12
N VAL A 132 -5.95 3.07 -1.47
CA VAL A 132 -4.91 2.32 -0.76
C VAL A 132 -4.82 0.89 -1.28
N LEU A 133 -3.61 0.36 -1.35
CA LEU A 133 -3.35 -1.05 -1.64
C LEU A 133 -2.29 -1.55 -0.66
N GLY A 134 -2.53 -2.69 -0.03
CA GLY A 134 -1.56 -3.31 0.86
C GLY A 134 -1.42 -4.80 0.63
N HIS A 135 -0.19 -5.30 0.78
CA HIS A 135 0.14 -6.73 0.73
C HIS A 135 0.51 -7.23 2.12
N SER A 136 0.02 -8.41 2.50
CA SER A 136 0.39 -9.08 3.76
C SER A 136 0.06 -8.21 4.98
N GLN A 137 1.03 -7.90 5.85
CA GLN A 137 0.88 -6.95 6.97
C GLN A 137 0.44 -5.57 6.48
N GLY A 138 0.98 -5.08 5.34
CA GLY A 138 0.51 -3.85 4.72
C GLY A 138 -0.96 -3.91 4.28
N GLY A 139 -1.50 -5.10 3.98
CA GLY A 139 -2.92 -5.32 3.76
C GLY A 139 -3.75 -5.11 5.03
N VAL A 140 -3.24 -5.51 6.20
CA VAL A 140 -3.85 -5.19 7.49
C VAL A 140 -3.84 -3.68 7.71
N VAL A 141 -2.68 -3.03 7.53
CA VAL A 141 -2.55 -1.57 7.67
C VAL A 141 -3.52 -0.85 6.73
N ALA A 142 -3.55 -1.20 5.44
CA ALA A 142 -4.46 -0.60 4.45
C ALA A 142 -5.93 -0.76 4.84
N SER A 143 -6.33 -1.93 5.38
CA SER A 143 -7.71 -2.17 5.83
C SER A 143 -8.10 -1.31 7.02
N MET A 144 -7.18 -1.13 7.98
CA MET A 144 -7.42 -0.32 9.18
C MET A 144 -7.39 1.18 8.87
N VAL A 145 -6.48 1.64 8.01
CA VAL A 145 -6.46 3.01 7.49
C VAL A 145 -7.77 3.33 6.75
N ALA A 146 -8.23 2.44 5.87
CA ALA A 146 -9.51 2.62 5.20
C ALA A 146 -10.69 2.67 6.18
N GLY A 147 -10.67 1.83 7.23
CA GLY A 147 -11.68 1.84 8.28
C GLY A 147 -11.70 3.11 9.14
N GLN A 148 -10.54 3.72 9.38
CA GLN A 148 -10.42 4.97 10.14
C GLN A 148 -10.80 6.21 9.32
N LEU A 149 -10.38 6.27 8.05
CA LEU A 149 -10.60 7.43 7.17
C LEU A 149 -11.94 7.38 6.45
N GLY A 150 -12.57 6.21 6.36
CA GLY A 150 -13.90 6.05 5.77
C GLY A 150 -13.98 6.56 4.33
N ALA A 151 -14.83 7.57 4.09
CA ALA A 151 -15.10 8.10 2.75
C ALA A 151 -13.93 8.88 2.12
N GLU A 152 -12.88 9.21 2.86
CA GLU A 152 -11.68 9.85 2.30
C GLU A 152 -10.89 8.86 1.42
N VAL A 153 -10.97 7.54 1.73
CA VAL A 153 -10.38 6.49 0.91
C VAL A 153 -11.35 6.12 -0.21
N LYS A 154 -10.96 6.39 -1.45
CA LYS A 154 -11.78 6.14 -2.65
C LYS A 154 -12.04 4.66 -2.88
N SER A 155 -11.00 3.83 -2.77
CA SER A 155 -11.09 2.37 -2.87
C SER A 155 -9.90 1.71 -2.14
N ALA A 156 -10.06 0.46 -1.71
CA ALA A 156 -9.04 -0.30 -1.02
C ALA A 156 -8.82 -1.67 -1.68
N VAL A 157 -7.56 -2.07 -1.82
CA VAL A 157 -7.16 -3.41 -2.30
C VAL A 157 -6.30 -4.09 -1.24
N LEU A 158 -6.68 -5.30 -0.85
CA LEU A 158 -5.97 -6.10 0.12
C LEU A 158 -5.46 -7.38 -0.57
N MET A 159 -4.15 -7.51 -0.68
CA MET A 159 -3.49 -8.68 -1.27
C MET A 159 -2.93 -9.56 -0.15
N ALA A 160 -3.44 -10.77 0.00
CA ALA A 160 -3.06 -11.73 1.06
C ALA A 160 -2.98 -11.08 2.47
N PRO A 161 -4.02 -10.33 2.92
CA PRO A 161 -3.94 -9.53 4.15
C PRO A 161 -3.69 -10.41 5.37
N ALA A 162 -2.59 -10.15 6.11
CA ALA A 162 -2.03 -11.02 7.13
C ALA A 162 -2.71 -10.82 8.52
N ALA A 163 -4.05 -10.84 8.59
CA ALA A 163 -4.75 -10.71 9.87
C ALA A 163 -4.48 -11.88 10.84
N VAL A 164 -3.80 -12.93 10.39
CA VAL A 164 -3.26 -14.03 11.20
C VAL A 164 -2.30 -13.51 12.28
N LEU A 165 -1.65 -12.36 12.09
CA LEU A 165 -0.69 -11.79 13.04
C LEU A 165 -1.28 -11.60 14.45
N ARG A 166 -2.58 -11.30 14.58
CA ARG A 166 -3.26 -11.24 15.88
C ARG A 166 -3.40 -12.62 16.51
N ASP A 167 -3.82 -13.61 15.74
CA ASP A 167 -3.97 -14.99 16.22
C ASP A 167 -2.61 -15.59 16.59
N ASP A 168 -1.57 -15.29 15.83
CA ASP A 168 -0.19 -15.69 16.14
C ASP A 168 0.30 -15.07 17.45
N ALA A 169 0.05 -13.78 17.67
CA ALA A 169 0.37 -13.12 18.94
C ALA A 169 -0.39 -13.75 20.12
N ILE A 170 -1.68 -14.06 19.96
CA ILE A 170 -2.51 -14.70 20.99
C ILE A 170 -2.04 -16.14 21.28
N LYS A 171 -1.71 -16.90 20.25
CA LYS A 171 -1.21 -18.28 20.39
C LYS A 171 0.21 -18.35 20.96
N GLY A 172 0.97 -17.25 20.90
CA GLY A 172 2.37 -17.24 21.29
C GLY A 172 3.27 -17.96 20.28
N SER A 173 3.00 -17.79 18.98
CA SER A 173 3.81 -18.39 17.91
C SER A 173 3.81 -17.53 16.66
N THR A 174 4.97 -17.05 16.24
CA THR A 174 5.16 -16.23 15.04
C THR A 174 6.29 -16.82 14.19
N PHE A 175 6.03 -17.12 12.92
CA PHE A 175 6.98 -17.76 11.99
C PHE A 175 7.68 -18.99 12.58
N GLY A 176 6.93 -19.83 13.33
CA GLY A 176 7.45 -21.05 13.94
C GLY A 176 8.25 -20.85 15.24
N THR A 177 8.51 -19.62 15.65
CA THR A 177 9.09 -19.29 16.96
C THR A 177 7.99 -19.21 18.01
N THR A 178 8.11 -19.96 19.10
CA THR A 178 7.14 -19.99 20.21
C THR A 178 7.61 -19.13 21.37
N TYR A 179 6.67 -18.47 22.04
CA TYR A 179 6.90 -17.60 23.20
C TYR A 179 5.67 -17.60 24.10
N ASN A 180 5.83 -17.14 25.36
CA ASN A 180 4.69 -16.91 26.23
C ASN A 180 4.16 -15.46 26.03
N PRO A 181 2.99 -15.27 25.37
CA PRO A 181 2.50 -13.92 25.07
C PRO A 181 2.11 -13.11 26.33
N LEU A 182 1.87 -13.80 27.46
CA LEU A 182 1.53 -13.17 28.73
C LEU A 182 2.77 -12.85 29.59
N ASN A 183 3.94 -13.35 29.22
CA ASN A 183 5.21 -13.08 29.90
C ASN A 183 6.35 -12.95 28.90
N LEU A 184 6.35 -11.83 28.18
CA LEU A 184 7.39 -11.48 27.22
C LEU A 184 8.54 -10.78 27.95
N GLU A 185 9.73 -11.39 27.91
CA GLU A 185 10.95 -10.86 28.51
C GLU A 185 11.83 -10.20 27.44
N GLY A 186 12.57 -9.14 27.86
CA GLY A 186 13.45 -8.39 26.97
C GLY A 186 12.72 -7.51 25.96
N ASP A 187 13.51 -6.90 25.09
CA ASP A 187 13.02 -5.94 24.09
C ASP A 187 12.57 -6.64 22.80
N TRP A 188 13.10 -7.81 22.50
CA TRP A 188 12.78 -8.59 21.29
C TRP A 188 12.88 -10.10 21.51
N ILE A 189 12.26 -10.85 20.62
CA ILE A 189 12.49 -12.28 20.42
C ILE A 189 13.20 -12.49 19.08
N GLU A 190 13.90 -13.61 18.95
CA GLU A 190 14.60 -14.00 17.72
C GLU A 190 13.70 -14.90 16.87
N LEU A 191 13.48 -14.49 15.61
CA LEU A 191 12.76 -15.25 14.61
C LEU A 191 13.72 -15.88 13.59
N MET A 192 13.23 -16.92 12.88
CA MET A 192 13.95 -17.53 11.75
C MET A 192 15.40 -17.94 12.07
N GLY A 193 15.64 -18.48 13.26
CA GLY A 193 16.98 -18.91 13.69
C GLY A 193 17.92 -17.75 13.98
N GLY A 194 17.44 -16.67 14.57
CA GLY A 194 18.24 -15.50 14.96
C GLY A 194 18.45 -14.46 13.85
N ARG A 195 17.86 -14.66 12.67
CA ARG A 195 18.04 -13.73 11.54
C ARG A 195 17.24 -12.42 11.68
N VAL A 196 16.15 -12.47 12.43
CA VAL A 196 15.24 -11.34 12.60
C VAL A 196 14.93 -11.14 14.08
N LYS A 197 15.06 -9.92 14.57
CA LYS A 197 14.62 -9.51 15.89
C LYS A 197 13.22 -8.92 15.79
N LEU A 198 12.24 -9.56 16.42
CA LEU A 198 10.88 -9.04 16.53
C LEU A 198 10.69 -8.43 17.92
N GLY A 199 10.35 -7.16 18.00
CA GLY A 199 10.10 -6.48 19.26
C GLY A 199 8.97 -7.12 20.07
N THR A 200 9.16 -7.23 21.37
CA THR A 200 8.09 -7.71 22.27
C THR A 200 6.87 -6.79 22.25
N GLU A 201 7.07 -5.50 21.95
CA GLU A 201 5.99 -4.53 21.79
C GLU A 201 5.13 -4.80 20.53
N TYR A 202 5.71 -5.32 19.44
CA TYR A 202 4.93 -5.81 18.30
C TYR A 202 3.91 -6.86 18.75
N ILE A 203 4.36 -7.86 19.54
CA ILE A 203 3.51 -8.95 20.01
C ILE A 203 2.41 -8.41 20.94
N ARG A 204 2.77 -7.55 21.91
CA ARG A 204 1.81 -6.94 22.85
C ARG A 204 0.73 -6.15 22.13
N THR A 205 1.11 -5.36 21.13
CA THR A 205 0.17 -4.53 20.38
C THR A 205 -0.66 -5.35 19.39
N ALA A 206 -0.06 -6.37 18.73
CA ALA A 206 -0.77 -7.27 17.83
C ALA A 206 -1.82 -8.11 18.56
N PHE A 207 -1.55 -8.53 19.79
CA PHE A 207 -2.45 -9.33 20.64
C PHE A 207 -3.86 -8.72 20.77
N ASN A 208 -3.95 -7.40 20.90
CA ASN A 208 -5.21 -6.67 21.08
C ASN A 208 -5.62 -5.85 19.86
N LEU A 209 -4.96 -6.03 18.70
CA LEU A 209 -5.19 -5.20 17.52
C LEU A 209 -6.61 -5.41 16.97
N PRO A 210 -7.48 -4.40 16.92
CA PRO A 210 -8.87 -4.54 16.45
C PRO A 210 -8.96 -4.52 14.92
N ILE A 211 -8.37 -5.52 14.25
CA ILE A 211 -8.18 -5.53 12.79
C ILE A 211 -9.53 -5.46 12.06
N TYR A 212 -10.36 -6.47 12.21
CA TYR A 212 -11.63 -6.56 11.52
C TYR A 212 -12.66 -5.57 12.07
N GLU A 213 -12.59 -5.33 13.37
CA GLU A 213 -13.43 -4.37 14.10
C GLU A 213 -13.24 -2.92 13.58
N THR A 214 -12.02 -2.60 13.12
CA THR A 214 -11.74 -1.32 12.47
C THR A 214 -12.09 -1.38 10.98
N ALA A 215 -11.66 -2.42 10.27
CA ALA A 215 -11.85 -2.56 8.83
C ALA A 215 -13.33 -2.53 8.42
N VAL A 216 -14.25 -3.05 9.25
CA VAL A 216 -15.71 -3.08 8.98
C VAL A 216 -16.33 -1.67 8.87
N ASN A 217 -15.67 -0.64 9.40
CA ASN A 217 -16.12 0.75 9.28
C ASN A 217 -15.96 1.31 7.86
N TYR A 218 -15.06 0.72 7.05
CA TYR A 218 -14.94 1.10 5.66
C TYR A 218 -16.16 0.64 4.85
N LYS A 219 -16.84 1.59 4.20
CA LYS A 219 -18.04 1.35 3.37
C LYS A 219 -17.77 1.56 1.88
N GLY A 220 -16.56 2.00 1.53
CA GLY A 220 -16.14 2.18 0.14
C GLY A 220 -15.91 0.84 -0.59
N ALA A 221 -15.45 0.94 -1.84
CA ALA A 221 -15.17 -0.22 -2.67
C ALA A 221 -13.92 -0.97 -2.17
N LEU A 222 -14.08 -2.24 -1.86
CA LEU A 222 -13.04 -3.13 -1.34
C LEU A 222 -12.76 -4.27 -2.32
N CYS A 223 -11.49 -4.56 -2.58
CA CYS A 223 -11.07 -5.76 -3.30
C CYS A 223 -10.14 -6.58 -2.40
N VAL A 224 -10.37 -7.89 -2.33
CA VAL A 224 -9.51 -8.82 -1.63
C VAL A 224 -9.02 -9.88 -2.60
N ILE A 225 -7.70 -10.07 -2.68
CA ILE A 225 -7.04 -11.04 -3.55
C ILE A 225 -6.23 -11.98 -2.65
N HIS A 226 -6.45 -13.30 -2.75
CA HIS A 226 -5.74 -14.25 -1.90
C HIS A 226 -5.51 -15.59 -2.62
N GLY A 227 -4.36 -16.21 -2.39
CA GLY A 227 -3.99 -17.50 -2.96
C GLY A 227 -4.39 -18.68 -2.07
N THR A 228 -4.91 -19.77 -2.64
CA THR A 228 -5.21 -20.99 -1.85
C THR A 228 -3.97 -21.78 -1.45
N GLY A 229 -2.82 -21.53 -2.08
CA GLY A 229 -1.52 -22.11 -1.75
C GLY A 229 -0.71 -21.29 -0.76
N ASP A 230 -1.28 -20.22 -0.21
CA ASP A 230 -0.64 -19.42 0.82
C ASP A 230 -0.50 -20.20 2.12
N THR A 231 0.74 -20.53 2.48
CA THR A 231 1.09 -21.30 3.69
C THR A 231 1.46 -20.39 4.86
N LEU A 232 1.62 -19.08 4.63
CA LEU A 232 1.93 -18.10 5.68
C LEU A 232 0.65 -17.51 6.26
N VAL A 233 -0.29 -17.15 5.38
CA VAL A 233 -1.58 -16.58 5.76
C VAL A 233 -2.70 -17.39 5.10
N PRO A 234 -3.41 -18.24 5.83
CA PRO A 234 -4.56 -18.96 5.27
C PRO A 234 -5.55 -18.01 4.59
N TYR A 235 -5.95 -18.31 3.36
CA TYR A 235 -6.81 -17.44 2.56
C TYR A 235 -8.16 -17.10 3.23
N THR A 236 -8.57 -17.89 4.22
CA THR A 236 -9.78 -17.64 5.02
C THR A 236 -9.75 -16.31 5.76
N TYR A 237 -8.55 -15.80 6.10
CA TYR A 237 -8.40 -14.45 6.67
C TYR A 237 -8.79 -13.37 5.65
N GLY A 238 -8.46 -13.53 4.39
CA GLY A 238 -8.91 -12.64 3.31
C GLY A 238 -10.43 -12.72 3.10
N VAL A 239 -10.99 -13.94 3.08
CA VAL A 239 -12.45 -14.15 2.97
C VAL A 239 -13.21 -13.39 4.04
N ARG A 240 -12.72 -13.38 5.29
CA ARG A 240 -13.38 -12.71 6.42
C ARG A 240 -13.59 -11.21 6.21
N TYR A 241 -12.66 -10.51 5.52
CA TYR A 241 -12.85 -9.08 5.20
C TYR A 241 -14.08 -8.85 4.33
N THR A 242 -14.32 -9.73 3.36
CA THR A 242 -15.45 -9.58 2.42
C THR A 242 -16.79 -9.94 3.05
N GLN A 243 -16.82 -10.84 4.02
CA GLN A 243 -18.04 -11.21 4.75
C GLN A 243 -18.62 -10.05 5.57
N GLN A 244 -17.80 -9.04 5.88
CA GLN A 244 -18.17 -7.88 6.70
C GLN A 244 -18.44 -6.62 5.86
N SER A 245 -18.31 -6.71 4.53
CA SER A 245 -18.47 -5.59 3.61
C SER A 245 -19.53 -5.89 2.55
N ASN A 246 -20.48 -4.99 2.38
CA ASN A 246 -21.50 -5.08 1.32
C ASN A 246 -20.98 -4.59 -0.05
N ASN A 247 -19.76 -4.06 -0.12
CA ASN A 247 -19.15 -3.48 -1.33
C ASN A 247 -17.77 -4.08 -1.57
N ALA A 248 -17.66 -5.40 -1.42
CA ALA A 248 -16.40 -6.13 -1.58
C ALA A 248 -16.44 -7.09 -2.77
N GLU A 249 -15.34 -7.12 -3.50
CA GLU A 249 -15.02 -8.13 -4.51
C GLU A 249 -13.96 -9.08 -3.94
N LEU A 250 -14.13 -10.40 -4.09
CA LEU A 250 -13.19 -11.41 -3.61
C LEU A 250 -12.65 -12.22 -4.78
N TYR A 251 -11.34 -12.27 -4.89
CA TYR A 251 -10.63 -13.08 -5.88
C TYR A 251 -9.76 -14.12 -5.19
N ILE A 252 -10.16 -15.37 -5.29
CA ILE A 252 -9.37 -16.51 -4.78
C ILE A 252 -8.59 -17.12 -5.94
N LEU A 253 -7.27 -17.03 -5.87
CA LEU A 253 -6.36 -17.55 -6.89
C LEU A 253 -5.92 -18.97 -6.50
N HIS A 254 -6.37 -19.95 -7.28
CA HIS A 254 -6.09 -21.35 -6.98
C HIS A 254 -4.60 -21.66 -7.10
N GLY A 255 -4.03 -22.22 -6.02
CA GLY A 255 -2.63 -22.63 -5.96
C GLY A 255 -1.62 -21.51 -5.77
N GLU A 256 -2.03 -20.21 -5.83
CA GLU A 256 -1.13 -19.09 -5.59
C GLU A 256 -0.61 -19.06 -4.15
N ASP A 257 0.65 -18.67 -4.00
CA ASP A 257 1.34 -18.51 -2.73
C ASP A 257 1.17 -17.09 -2.15
N HIS A 258 1.78 -16.85 -0.99
CA HIS A 258 1.71 -15.56 -0.28
C HIS A 258 2.23 -14.37 -1.09
N GLY A 259 3.28 -14.59 -1.88
CA GLY A 259 3.92 -13.55 -2.69
C GLY A 259 3.36 -13.43 -4.11
N PHE A 260 2.36 -14.24 -4.46
CA PHE A 260 1.83 -14.33 -5.84
C PHE A 260 2.92 -14.69 -6.86
N SER A 261 3.85 -15.58 -6.47
CA SER A 261 5.05 -15.85 -7.27
C SER A 261 4.79 -16.72 -8.51
N LYS A 262 3.67 -17.44 -8.56
CA LYS A 262 3.35 -18.34 -9.66
C LYS A 262 2.68 -17.63 -10.84
N ASP A 263 1.82 -16.65 -10.56
CA ASP A 263 1.13 -15.84 -11.56
C ASP A 263 0.93 -14.39 -11.05
N MET A 264 2.05 -13.70 -10.84
CA MET A 264 2.08 -12.31 -10.40
C MET A 264 1.33 -11.40 -11.38
N GLU A 265 1.41 -11.72 -12.68
CA GLU A 265 0.73 -10.95 -13.73
C GLU A 265 -0.77 -10.91 -13.48
N ARG A 266 -1.40 -12.06 -13.29
CA ARG A 266 -2.83 -12.16 -13.02
C ARG A 266 -3.23 -11.46 -11.72
N ALA A 267 -2.46 -11.64 -10.64
CA ALA A 267 -2.77 -11.01 -9.36
C ALA A 267 -2.72 -9.48 -9.44
N THR A 268 -1.70 -8.95 -10.14
CA THR A 268 -1.55 -7.51 -10.35
C THR A 268 -2.59 -6.95 -11.31
N ASP A 269 -2.98 -7.68 -12.37
CA ASP A 269 -4.05 -7.29 -13.29
C ASP A 269 -5.37 -7.10 -12.55
N ILE A 270 -5.76 -8.05 -11.71
CA ILE A 270 -7.00 -7.94 -10.91
C ILE A 270 -6.98 -6.68 -10.04
N ALA A 271 -5.86 -6.42 -9.34
CA ALA A 271 -5.72 -5.24 -8.49
C ALA A 271 -5.84 -3.94 -9.29
N VAL A 272 -5.14 -3.85 -10.43
CA VAL A 272 -5.12 -2.69 -11.30
C VAL A 272 -6.48 -2.46 -11.96
N GLU A 273 -7.11 -3.50 -12.53
CA GLU A 273 -8.45 -3.41 -13.13
C GLU A 273 -9.50 -2.94 -12.13
N PHE A 274 -9.46 -3.46 -10.89
CA PHE A 274 -10.36 -2.99 -9.83
C PHE A 274 -10.15 -1.50 -9.55
N LEU A 275 -8.91 -1.06 -9.32
CA LEU A 275 -8.58 0.33 -9.05
C LEU A 275 -9.03 1.25 -10.20
N VAL A 276 -8.71 0.90 -11.44
CA VAL A 276 -9.11 1.67 -12.63
C VAL A 276 -10.63 1.87 -12.70
N ARG A 277 -11.42 0.80 -12.46
CA ARG A 277 -12.90 0.88 -12.45
C ARG A 277 -13.47 1.77 -11.34
N LYS A 278 -12.73 1.95 -10.23
CA LYS A 278 -13.22 2.69 -9.05
C LYS A 278 -12.75 4.13 -9.00
N VAL A 279 -11.68 4.50 -9.70
CA VAL A 279 -11.11 5.86 -9.65
C VAL A 279 -11.38 6.68 -10.91
N LYS A 280 -11.73 6.03 -12.01
CA LYS A 280 -12.24 6.64 -13.25
C LYS A 280 -13.77 6.68 -13.24
#